data_98bb2fc3a46ddeca026388623eb21049
#
_entry.id   98bb2fc3a46ddeca026388623eb21049
#
_cell.length_a   1.000
_cell.length_b   1.000
_cell.length_c   1.000
_cell.angle_alpha   90.00
_cell.angle_beta   90.00
_cell.angle_gamma   90.00
#
_symmetry.space_group_name_H-M   'P 1'
#
loop_
_entity.id
_entity.type
_entity.pdbx_description
1 polymer ?
#
loop_
_entity_poly.entity_id
_entity_poly.type
_entity_poly.pdbx_seq_one_letter_code
_entity_poly.pdbx_strand_id
1 'polypeptide(L)'
;MIRQTPYSKENEHKNNSKHSANQALPLAGEAEGASFISHSLSLPLQSVSAVLTLLDEGCTIPFIARYRKERTGNLDEVQITNISELNERLKELSKRKETILKTIREQEKLTSELERKILACMDSTELEDIYLPYKLKRRTRAQIAREKGLEPLALAIMREASPNPSERRGVPIPPHLSKELASLSLPLSGESEGALDIIAEIVSENQQARNTVRTAYKREAIISSKVIKKMQDTDEAQKFADYFDFSEPLRRCNSHRLLAMRRGEAQGILRVSIMIDGEECISRITRQFVRGNGTCQTLVCKAIDDSFKRLINLSIENEFAALSKEHADDEAIKVFTDNLRQLLLSPPLGQKRILALDPALPMDVKLLVLTNKVISCIMRLSIHIHLVINRHKRHKP
;
A
#
# COMPACT_ATOMS: atom_id res chain seq x y z
N MET A 1 -64.32 36.81 -39.57
CA MET A 1 -64.91 36.49 -38.26
C MET A 1 -64.53 35.07 -37.88
N ILE A 2 -63.44 34.87 -37.15
CA ILE A 2 -63.08 33.60 -36.53
C ILE A 2 -62.67 33.89 -35.09
N ARG A 3 -63.44 33.33 -34.15
CA ARG A 3 -63.35 33.55 -32.72
C ARG A 3 -62.07 32.86 -32.15
N GLN A 4 -61.31 33.62 -31.43
CA GLN A 4 -60.24 33.09 -30.56
C GLN A 4 -60.89 32.63 -29.25
N THR A 5 -60.59 31.37 -28.84
CA THR A 5 -60.90 30.87 -27.52
C THR A 5 -59.63 31.02 -26.61
N PRO A 6 -59.77 31.41 -25.34
CA PRO A 6 -58.64 31.59 -24.44
C PRO A 6 -58.21 30.25 -23.89
N TYR A 7 -56.93 29.95 -24.06
CA TYR A 7 -56.22 28.79 -23.41
C TYR A 7 -55.93 29.15 -21.95
N SER A 8 -56.43 28.36 -21.04
CA SER A 8 -56.36 28.56 -19.60
C SER A 8 -54.95 28.37 -19.06
N LYS A 9 -54.49 29.36 -18.29
CA LYS A 9 -53.30 29.38 -17.46
C LYS A 9 -53.53 28.58 -16.17
N GLU A 10 -53.48 27.26 -16.16
CA GLU A 10 -53.64 26.50 -14.91
C GLU A 10 -52.70 25.27 -14.77
N ASN A 11 -51.67 25.14 -15.58
CA ASN A 11 -50.76 23.99 -15.46
C ASN A 11 -49.27 24.30 -15.23
N GLU A 12 -48.88 25.55 -14.89
CA GLU A 12 -47.48 25.89 -14.62
C GLU A 12 -47.08 25.88 -13.13
N HIS A 13 -47.98 25.57 -12.19
CA HIS A 13 -47.65 25.61 -10.77
C HIS A 13 -47.48 24.23 -10.10
N LYS A 14 -47.47 23.12 -10.85
CA LYS A 14 -47.29 21.77 -10.24
C LYS A 14 -45.96 21.06 -10.56
N ASN A 15 -45.08 21.65 -11.36
CA ASN A 15 -43.79 21.03 -11.69
C ASN A 15 -42.56 21.62 -10.96
N ASN A 16 -42.72 22.67 -10.14
CA ASN A 16 -41.60 23.27 -9.41
C ASN A 16 -41.43 22.78 -7.97
N SER A 17 -42.21 21.80 -7.50
CA SER A 17 -42.10 21.27 -6.15
C SER A 17 -41.46 19.87 -6.07
N LYS A 18 -40.98 19.31 -7.21
CA LYS A 18 -40.29 18.01 -7.23
C LYS A 18 -38.76 18.07 -7.44
N HIS A 19 -38.19 19.25 -7.64
CA HIS A 19 -36.73 19.44 -7.81
C HIS A 19 -36.04 20.01 -6.56
N SER A 20 -36.74 20.18 -5.45
CA SER A 20 -36.20 20.75 -4.21
C SER A 20 -36.06 19.75 -3.07
N ALA A 21 -36.12 18.45 -3.33
CA ALA A 21 -36.11 17.45 -2.27
C ALA A 21 -35.04 16.35 -2.48
N ASN A 22 -33.89 16.66 -3.09
CA ASN A 22 -32.75 15.76 -3.06
C ASN A 22 -31.41 16.53 -3.14
N GLN A 23 -31.30 17.65 -2.42
CA GLN A 23 -30.00 18.05 -1.87
C GLN A 23 -29.86 17.29 -0.55
N ALA A 24 -29.45 16.02 -0.64
CA ALA A 24 -28.88 15.35 0.47
C ALA A 24 -27.71 16.23 0.95
N LEU A 25 -27.79 16.71 2.17
CA LEU A 25 -26.66 17.31 2.87
C LEU A 25 -25.47 16.33 2.69
N PRO A 26 -24.30 16.80 2.24
CA PRO A 26 -23.15 15.92 2.14
C PRO A 26 -22.98 15.25 3.49
N LEU A 27 -22.93 13.92 3.51
CA LEU A 27 -22.57 13.16 4.69
C LEU A 27 -21.29 13.79 5.25
N ALA A 28 -21.19 13.98 6.55
CA ALA A 28 -20.06 14.67 7.21
C ALA A 28 -18.68 14.22 6.67
N GLY A 29 -18.57 12.97 6.21
CA GLY A 29 -17.36 12.43 5.57
C GLY A 29 -16.99 13.00 4.20
N GLU A 30 -17.93 13.50 3.41
CA GLU A 30 -17.61 14.09 2.09
C GLU A 30 -17.03 15.50 2.22
N ALA A 31 -17.52 16.29 3.15
CA ALA A 31 -16.97 17.61 3.44
C ALA A 31 -15.58 17.52 4.06
N GLU A 32 -15.35 16.54 4.93
CA GLU A 32 -14.03 16.24 5.51
C GLU A 32 -13.05 15.75 4.44
N GLY A 33 -13.50 14.88 3.52
CA GLY A 33 -12.73 14.39 2.39
C GLY A 33 -12.30 15.52 1.46
N ALA A 34 -13.21 16.41 1.07
CA ALA A 34 -12.90 17.58 0.24
C ALA A 34 -11.91 18.52 0.92
N SER A 35 -12.06 18.75 2.24
CA SER A 35 -11.13 19.56 3.04
C SER A 35 -9.74 18.93 3.10
N PHE A 36 -9.65 17.62 3.29
CA PHE A 36 -8.39 16.88 3.28
C PHE A 36 -7.68 16.98 1.92
N ILE A 37 -8.41 16.77 0.80
CA ILE A 37 -7.87 16.91 -0.56
C ILE A 37 -7.37 18.32 -0.81
N SER A 38 -8.16 19.34 -0.44
CA SER A 38 -7.81 20.75 -0.55
C SER A 38 -6.50 21.06 0.17
N HIS A 39 -6.34 20.59 1.40
CA HIS A 39 -5.13 20.79 2.19
C HIS A 39 -3.93 20.04 1.61
N SER A 40 -4.13 18.77 1.22
CA SER A 40 -3.06 17.91 0.69
C SER A 40 -2.49 18.41 -0.64
N LEU A 41 -3.34 18.95 -1.52
CA LEU A 41 -2.94 19.47 -2.82
C LEU A 41 -2.68 20.98 -2.82
N SER A 42 -2.89 21.65 -1.70
CA SER A 42 -2.80 23.13 -1.58
C SER A 42 -3.71 23.84 -2.61
N LEU A 43 -4.92 23.32 -2.83
CA LEU A 43 -5.91 23.85 -3.76
C LEU A 43 -7.09 24.48 -3.02
N PRO A 44 -7.79 25.49 -3.60
CA PRO A 44 -8.98 26.08 -3.00
C PRO A 44 -10.08 25.04 -2.78
N LEU A 45 -10.67 25.00 -1.59
CA LEU A 45 -11.74 24.06 -1.24
C LEU A 45 -12.92 24.13 -2.21
N GLN A 46 -13.31 25.34 -2.65
CA GLN A 46 -14.41 25.51 -3.61
C GLN A 46 -14.11 24.84 -4.95
N SER A 47 -12.88 24.94 -5.45
CA SER A 47 -12.44 24.29 -6.69
C SER A 47 -12.46 22.78 -6.57
N VAL A 48 -11.96 22.24 -5.44
CA VAL A 48 -12.00 20.79 -5.16
C VAL A 48 -13.43 20.30 -5.09
N SER A 49 -14.31 20.96 -4.33
CA SER A 49 -15.73 20.57 -4.22
C SER A 49 -16.44 20.63 -5.58
N ALA A 50 -16.16 21.64 -6.41
CA ALA A 50 -16.73 21.74 -7.75
C ALA A 50 -16.26 20.58 -8.66
N VAL A 51 -14.99 20.17 -8.58
CA VAL A 51 -14.47 19.00 -9.33
C VAL A 51 -15.14 17.73 -8.87
N LEU A 52 -15.25 17.49 -7.56
CA LEU A 52 -15.89 16.29 -7.00
C LEU A 52 -17.35 16.18 -7.44
N THR A 53 -18.11 17.28 -7.39
CA THR A 53 -19.49 17.34 -7.89
C THR A 53 -19.58 16.98 -9.37
N LEU A 54 -18.68 17.52 -10.21
CA LEU A 54 -18.66 17.24 -11.65
C LEU A 54 -18.28 15.77 -11.95
N LEU A 55 -17.38 15.18 -11.17
CA LEU A 55 -17.03 13.77 -11.29
C LEU A 55 -18.22 12.86 -10.89
N ASP A 56 -18.95 13.21 -9.83
CA ASP A 56 -20.13 12.46 -9.40
C ASP A 56 -21.31 12.63 -10.38
N GLU A 57 -21.38 13.76 -11.11
CA GLU A 57 -22.27 13.96 -12.26
C GLU A 57 -21.88 13.10 -13.49
N GLY A 58 -20.77 12.35 -13.44
CA GLY A 58 -20.27 11.48 -14.51
C GLY A 58 -19.46 12.21 -15.57
N CYS A 59 -19.00 13.43 -15.33
CA CYS A 59 -18.12 14.14 -16.23
C CYS A 59 -16.73 13.53 -16.27
N THR A 60 -16.14 13.39 -17.47
CA THR A 60 -14.75 12.91 -17.61
C THR A 60 -13.74 14.02 -17.30
N ILE A 61 -12.55 13.64 -16.83
CA ILE A 61 -11.45 14.57 -16.49
C ILE A 61 -11.14 15.53 -17.64
N PRO A 62 -10.93 15.06 -18.91
CA PRO A 62 -10.68 15.96 -20.03
C PRO A 62 -11.83 16.92 -20.34
N PHE A 63 -13.09 16.49 -20.11
CA PHE A 63 -14.25 17.34 -20.28
C PHE A 63 -14.28 18.47 -19.24
N ILE A 64 -14.01 18.16 -17.99
CA ILE A 64 -13.94 19.15 -16.91
C ILE A 64 -12.82 20.17 -17.19
N ALA A 65 -11.62 19.68 -17.53
CA ALA A 65 -10.46 20.54 -17.81
C ALA A 65 -10.66 21.48 -18.98
N ARG A 66 -11.47 21.11 -19.99
CA ARG A 66 -11.68 21.93 -21.20
C ARG A 66 -12.91 22.83 -21.09
N TYR A 67 -14.01 22.31 -20.55
CA TYR A 67 -15.33 22.94 -20.69
C TYR A 67 -15.92 23.45 -19.37
N ARG A 68 -15.28 23.20 -18.23
CA ARG A 68 -15.78 23.60 -16.90
C ARG A 68 -14.77 24.44 -16.09
N LYS A 69 -13.82 25.08 -16.77
CA LYS A 69 -12.75 25.87 -16.14
C LYS A 69 -13.25 26.94 -15.18
N GLU A 70 -14.33 27.63 -15.52
CA GLU A 70 -14.93 28.65 -14.68
C GLU A 70 -15.46 28.10 -13.35
N ARG A 71 -16.03 26.89 -13.35
CA ARG A 71 -16.54 26.22 -12.14
C ARG A 71 -15.40 25.69 -11.27
N THR A 72 -14.30 25.26 -11.87
CA THR A 72 -13.16 24.65 -11.19
C THR A 72 -12.06 25.63 -10.80
N GLY A 73 -12.20 26.93 -11.11
CA GLY A 73 -11.17 27.93 -10.82
C GLY A 73 -9.91 27.77 -11.68
N ASN A 74 -10.06 27.38 -12.95
CA ASN A 74 -8.98 27.18 -13.93
C ASN A 74 -8.01 26.02 -13.59
N LEU A 75 -8.46 25.00 -12.86
CA LEU A 75 -7.62 23.83 -12.62
C LEU A 75 -7.26 23.14 -13.94
N ASP A 76 -6.01 22.67 -14.02
CA ASP A 76 -5.51 21.92 -15.15
C ASP A 76 -5.90 20.43 -15.05
N GLU A 77 -5.67 19.69 -16.13
CA GLU A 77 -6.01 18.27 -16.20
C GLU A 77 -5.26 17.42 -15.16
N VAL A 78 -4.01 17.80 -14.84
CA VAL A 78 -3.18 17.09 -13.83
C VAL A 78 -3.74 17.30 -12.43
N GLN A 79 -4.12 18.53 -12.10
CA GLN A 79 -4.72 18.85 -10.80
C GLN A 79 -6.07 18.13 -10.62
N ILE A 80 -6.88 18.06 -11.65
CA ILE A 80 -8.17 17.35 -11.63
C ILE A 80 -7.96 15.84 -11.49
N THR A 81 -6.94 15.28 -12.16
CA THR A 81 -6.56 13.87 -12.01
C THR A 81 -6.14 13.56 -10.58
N ASN A 82 -5.27 14.39 -9.99
CA ASN A 82 -4.83 14.22 -8.60
C ASN A 82 -5.98 14.28 -7.61
N ILE A 83 -6.96 15.19 -7.84
CA ILE A 83 -8.19 15.26 -7.02
C ILE A 83 -8.98 13.95 -7.14
N SER A 84 -9.16 13.45 -8.36
CA SER A 84 -9.91 12.20 -8.62
C SER A 84 -9.25 11.01 -7.94
N GLU A 85 -7.93 10.84 -8.08
CA GLU A 85 -7.18 9.74 -7.48
C GLU A 85 -7.25 9.77 -5.94
N LEU A 86 -7.07 10.95 -5.34
CA LEU A 86 -7.21 11.08 -3.87
C LEU A 86 -8.63 10.80 -3.41
N ASN A 87 -9.65 11.23 -4.16
CA ASN A 87 -11.05 10.94 -3.84
C ASN A 87 -11.35 9.43 -3.91
N GLU A 88 -10.84 8.73 -4.90
CA GLU A 88 -10.98 7.27 -4.99
C GLU A 88 -10.31 6.57 -3.81
N ARG A 89 -9.08 6.96 -3.46
CA ARG A 89 -8.38 6.43 -2.26
C ARG A 89 -9.18 6.67 -0.97
N LEU A 90 -9.78 7.85 -0.81
CA LEU A 90 -10.62 8.17 0.36
C LEU A 90 -11.93 7.36 0.36
N LYS A 91 -12.55 7.15 -0.80
CA LYS A 91 -13.74 6.29 -0.95
C LYS A 91 -13.43 4.83 -0.58
N GLU A 92 -12.28 4.32 -1.01
CA GLU A 92 -11.80 2.99 -0.64
C GLU A 92 -11.53 2.89 0.87
N LEU A 93 -10.86 3.90 1.44
CA LEU A 93 -10.60 3.98 2.88
C LEU A 93 -11.91 3.99 3.68
N SER A 94 -12.91 4.75 3.24
CA SER A 94 -14.24 4.80 3.89
C SER A 94 -14.94 3.44 3.86
N LYS A 95 -14.97 2.77 2.73
CA LYS A 95 -15.51 1.39 2.61
C LYS A 95 -14.75 0.42 3.53
N ARG A 96 -13.42 0.59 3.63
CA ARG A 96 -12.61 -0.24 4.51
C ARG A 96 -12.93 0.01 5.98
N LYS A 97 -13.10 1.28 6.40
CA LYS A 97 -13.53 1.66 7.75
C LYS A 97 -14.88 1.02 8.11
N GLU A 98 -15.87 1.10 7.22
CA GLU A 98 -17.18 0.48 7.42
C GLU A 98 -17.07 -1.03 7.64
N THR A 99 -16.28 -1.71 6.81
CA THR A 99 -16.03 -3.16 6.94
C THR A 99 -15.39 -3.50 8.30
N ILE A 100 -14.40 -2.72 8.72
CA ILE A 100 -13.70 -2.91 9.99
C ILE A 100 -14.66 -2.67 11.17
N LEU A 101 -15.42 -1.57 11.15
CA LEU A 101 -16.40 -1.25 12.19
C LEU A 101 -17.46 -2.35 12.31
N LYS A 102 -17.95 -2.87 11.17
CA LYS A 102 -18.90 -3.97 11.16
C LYS A 102 -18.30 -5.22 11.83
N THR A 103 -17.09 -5.61 11.45
CA THR A 103 -16.41 -6.80 11.99
C THR A 103 -16.14 -6.67 13.50
N ILE A 104 -15.72 -5.50 13.99
CA ILE A 104 -15.46 -5.27 15.42
C ILE A 104 -16.78 -5.24 16.20
N ARG A 105 -17.86 -4.69 15.62
CA ARG A 105 -19.21 -4.69 16.23
C ARG A 105 -19.76 -6.10 16.36
N GLU A 106 -19.59 -6.96 15.34
CA GLU A 106 -19.97 -8.37 15.39
C GLU A 106 -19.23 -9.16 16.49
N GLN A 107 -18.02 -8.70 16.86
CA GLN A 107 -17.24 -9.27 17.98
C GLN A 107 -17.59 -8.69 19.36
N GLU A 108 -18.54 -7.76 19.44
CA GLU A 108 -18.94 -7.04 20.66
C GLU A 108 -17.78 -6.31 21.37
N LYS A 109 -16.73 -5.94 20.61
CA LYS A 109 -15.52 -5.26 21.12
C LYS A 109 -15.45 -3.78 20.74
N LEU A 110 -16.48 -3.23 20.10
CA LEU A 110 -16.50 -1.84 19.66
C LEU A 110 -16.77 -0.91 20.85
N THR A 111 -15.77 -0.08 21.19
CA THR A 111 -15.92 1.01 22.15
C THR A 111 -16.09 2.34 21.42
N SER A 112 -16.75 3.32 22.05
CA SER A 112 -16.94 4.66 21.46
C SER A 112 -15.62 5.40 21.20
N GLU A 113 -14.59 5.11 21.97
CA GLU A 113 -13.24 5.66 21.76
C GLU A 113 -12.58 5.04 20.52
N LEU A 114 -12.69 3.72 20.34
CA LEU A 114 -12.16 3.00 19.21
C LEU A 114 -12.86 3.43 17.92
N GLU A 115 -14.20 3.57 17.95
CA GLU A 115 -14.98 4.05 16.81
C GLU A 115 -14.51 5.44 16.36
N ARG A 116 -14.31 6.38 17.30
CA ARG A 116 -13.77 7.71 16.99
C ARG A 116 -12.37 7.65 16.40
N LYS A 117 -11.48 6.79 16.92
CA LYS A 117 -10.12 6.61 16.37
C LYS A 117 -10.17 6.09 14.91
N ILE A 118 -11.01 5.09 14.64
CA ILE A 118 -11.16 4.53 13.29
C ILE A 118 -11.73 5.58 12.33
N LEU A 119 -12.75 6.32 12.73
CA LEU A 119 -13.36 7.35 11.88
C LEU A 119 -12.40 8.50 11.58
N ALA A 120 -11.62 8.95 12.58
CA ALA A 120 -10.65 10.04 12.42
C ALA A 120 -9.40 9.66 11.61
N CYS A 121 -9.10 8.36 11.46
CA CYS A 121 -7.91 7.90 10.75
C CYS A 121 -8.02 8.18 9.24
N MET A 122 -7.02 8.84 8.65
CA MET A 122 -6.93 9.13 7.21
C MET A 122 -5.84 8.32 6.50
N ASP A 123 -5.08 7.51 7.23
CA ASP A 123 -4.04 6.64 6.69
C ASP A 123 -4.48 5.18 6.71
N SER A 124 -4.43 4.53 5.55
CA SER A 124 -4.75 3.12 5.39
C SER A 124 -3.87 2.22 6.25
N THR A 125 -2.60 2.56 6.39
CA THR A 125 -1.63 1.79 7.18
C THR A 125 -1.93 1.86 8.68
N GLU A 126 -2.24 3.06 9.17
CA GLU A 126 -2.66 3.27 10.56
C GLU A 126 -3.98 2.58 10.86
N LEU A 127 -4.94 2.63 9.93
CA LEU A 127 -6.21 1.95 10.04
C LEU A 127 -6.05 0.42 10.19
N GLU A 128 -5.18 -0.19 9.38
CA GLU A 128 -4.90 -1.63 9.47
C GLU A 128 -4.21 -1.99 10.80
N ASP A 129 -3.35 -1.12 11.33
CA ASP A 129 -2.73 -1.33 12.65
C ASP A 129 -3.76 -1.27 13.79
N ILE A 130 -4.70 -0.33 13.75
CA ILE A 130 -5.80 -0.26 14.71
C ILE A 130 -6.67 -1.52 14.65
N TYR A 131 -6.87 -2.06 13.45
CA TYR A 131 -7.67 -3.27 13.23
C TYR A 131 -6.95 -4.56 13.60
N LEU A 132 -5.61 -4.59 13.59
CA LEU A 132 -4.80 -5.80 13.74
C LEU A 132 -5.15 -6.67 14.95
N PRO A 133 -5.42 -6.12 16.17
CA PRO A 133 -5.83 -6.91 17.33
C PRO A 133 -7.21 -7.58 17.18
N TYR A 134 -8.07 -7.04 16.31
CA TYR A 134 -9.45 -7.51 16.10
C TYR A 134 -9.59 -8.41 14.87
N LYS A 135 -8.53 -8.50 14.06
CA LYS A 135 -8.52 -9.32 12.86
C LYS A 135 -8.63 -10.79 13.21
N LEU A 136 -9.58 -11.48 12.59
CA LEU A 136 -9.71 -12.94 12.73
C LEU A 136 -8.43 -13.61 12.24
N LYS A 137 -7.70 -14.22 13.15
CA LYS A 137 -6.45 -14.92 12.86
C LYS A 137 -6.70 -16.42 12.74
N ARG A 138 -5.88 -17.08 11.95
CA ARG A 138 -5.77 -18.54 12.02
C ARG A 138 -5.22 -18.91 13.41
N ARG A 139 -5.44 -20.16 13.85
CA ARG A 139 -4.97 -20.66 15.13
C ARG A 139 -3.47 -20.39 15.33
N THR A 140 -3.14 -19.35 16.09
CA THR A 140 -1.76 -18.92 16.39
C THR A 140 -1.24 -19.64 17.63
N ARG A 141 0.10 -19.64 17.87
CA ARG A 141 0.69 -20.14 19.09
C ARG A 141 0.13 -19.41 20.32
N ALA A 142 0.00 -18.09 20.22
CA ALA A 142 -0.59 -17.27 21.28
C ALA A 142 -2.04 -17.63 21.56
N GLN A 143 -2.83 -17.97 20.53
CA GLN A 143 -4.20 -18.41 20.72
C GLN A 143 -4.28 -19.78 21.44
N ILE A 144 -3.41 -20.71 21.09
CA ILE A 144 -3.30 -21.99 21.80
C ILE A 144 -2.92 -21.78 23.27
N ALA A 145 -2.04 -20.80 23.54
CA ALA A 145 -1.66 -20.46 24.90
C ALA A 145 -2.81 -19.79 25.68
N ARG A 146 -3.63 -18.93 25.04
CA ARG A 146 -4.86 -18.38 25.64
C ARG A 146 -5.89 -19.47 25.95
N GLU A 147 -6.08 -20.44 25.06
CA GLU A 147 -6.95 -21.59 25.28
C GLU A 147 -6.51 -22.43 26.51
N LYS A 148 -5.20 -22.44 26.82
CA LYS A 148 -4.62 -23.04 28.03
C LYS A 148 -4.74 -22.18 29.28
N GLY A 149 -5.32 -20.99 29.19
CA GLY A 149 -5.50 -20.06 30.32
C GLY A 149 -4.25 -19.28 30.73
N LEU A 150 -3.22 -19.17 29.88
CA LEU A 150 -1.95 -18.50 30.21
C LEU A 150 -1.99 -16.97 30.04
N GLU A 151 -3.09 -16.39 29.60
CA GLU A 151 -3.22 -14.94 29.40
C GLU A 151 -3.04 -14.11 30.69
N PRO A 152 -3.61 -14.49 31.87
CA PRO A 152 -3.37 -13.76 33.09
C PRO A 152 -1.90 -13.72 33.52
N LEU A 153 -1.17 -14.81 33.28
CA LEU A 153 0.26 -14.89 33.54
C LEU A 153 1.06 -13.95 32.61
N ALA A 154 0.76 -13.95 31.32
CA ALA A 154 1.38 -13.06 30.35
C ALA A 154 1.18 -11.58 30.72
N LEU A 155 -0.04 -11.20 31.08
CA LEU A 155 -0.36 -9.84 31.51
C LEU A 155 0.32 -9.46 32.83
N ALA A 156 0.46 -10.39 33.78
CA ALA A 156 1.18 -10.16 35.03
C ALA A 156 2.68 -9.90 34.75
N ILE A 157 3.31 -10.69 33.90
CA ILE A 157 4.71 -10.52 33.50
C ILE A 157 4.91 -9.15 32.82
N MET A 158 4.04 -8.75 31.88
CA MET A 158 4.11 -7.45 31.22
C MET A 158 3.96 -6.29 32.19
N ARG A 159 3.00 -6.39 33.13
CA ARG A 159 2.78 -5.37 34.16
C ARG A 159 3.99 -5.15 35.03
N GLU A 160 4.62 -6.24 35.52
CA GLU A 160 5.82 -6.17 36.35
C GLU A 160 7.01 -5.56 35.58
N ALA A 161 7.12 -5.81 34.28
CA ALA A 161 8.15 -5.24 33.43
C ALA A 161 7.90 -3.81 32.99
N SER A 162 6.63 -3.32 33.05
CA SER A 162 6.22 -2.02 32.50
C SER A 162 7.04 -0.83 33.04
N PRO A 163 7.41 0.13 32.17
CA PRO A 163 8.02 1.38 32.58
C PRO A 163 7.08 2.29 33.36
N ASN A 164 5.75 2.09 33.21
CA ASN A 164 4.74 2.96 33.79
C ASN A 164 4.43 2.58 35.26
N PRO A 165 4.72 3.47 36.22
CA PRO A 165 4.44 3.17 37.63
C PRO A 165 2.95 2.95 37.97
N SER A 166 2.03 3.56 37.22
CA SER A 166 0.59 3.40 37.42
C SER A 166 0.11 2.00 37.02
N GLU A 167 0.70 1.40 36.00
CA GLU A 167 0.39 0.05 35.59
C GLU A 167 0.90 -0.99 36.60
N ARG A 168 2.07 -0.75 37.20
CA ARG A 168 2.62 -1.61 38.27
C ARG A 168 1.77 -1.60 39.55
N ARG A 169 1.16 -0.47 39.89
CA ARG A 169 0.31 -0.30 41.09
C ARG A 169 -1.13 -0.77 40.90
N GLY A 170 -1.50 -1.18 39.69
CA GLY A 170 -2.83 -1.72 39.38
C GLY A 170 -3.14 -2.99 40.16
N VAL A 171 -4.37 -3.53 40.03
CA VAL A 171 -4.93 -4.69 40.73
C VAL A 171 -3.86 -5.67 41.26
N PRO A 172 -3.88 -6.03 42.57
CA PRO A 172 -2.88 -6.94 43.16
C PRO A 172 -2.83 -8.25 42.35
N ILE A 173 -1.60 -8.73 42.10
CA ILE A 173 -1.39 -10.02 41.43
C ILE A 173 -1.98 -11.10 42.35
N PRO A 174 -2.91 -11.96 41.86
CA PRO A 174 -3.48 -13.02 42.68
C PRO A 174 -2.37 -13.91 43.30
N PRO A 175 -2.55 -14.39 44.55
CA PRO A 175 -1.49 -15.14 45.28
C PRO A 175 -0.97 -16.38 44.55
N HIS A 176 -1.80 -17.02 43.72
CA HIS A 176 -1.37 -18.16 42.87
C HIS A 176 -0.41 -17.72 41.76
N LEU A 177 -0.68 -16.60 41.07
CA LEU A 177 0.19 -16.03 40.05
C LEU A 177 1.50 -15.47 40.64
N SER A 178 1.48 -14.97 41.87
CA SER A 178 2.71 -14.54 42.55
C SER A 178 3.66 -15.70 42.83
N LYS A 179 3.14 -16.90 43.14
CA LYS A 179 3.94 -18.13 43.26
C LYS A 179 4.49 -18.60 41.94
N GLU A 180 3.69 -18.54 40.88
CA GLU A 180 4.13 -18.86 39.53
C GLU A 180 5.21 -17.90 39.03
N LEU A 181 5.06 -16.59 39.28
CA LEU A 181 6.06 -15.57 38.97
C LEU A 181 7.39 -15.84 39.72
N ALA A 182 7.31 -16.26 40.98
CA ALA A 182 8.49 -16.61 41.77
C ALA A 182 9.17 -17.90 41.24
N SER A 183 8.40 -18.84 40.70
CA SER A 183 8.92 -20.09 40.14
C SER A 183 9.51 -19.92 38.71
N LEU A 184 9.27 -18.80 38.04
CA LEU A 184 9.84 -18.46 36.71
C LEU A 184 11.37 -18.26 36.72
N SER A 185 12.02 -18.29 37.87
CA SER A 185 13.48 -18.34 38.00
C SER A 185 14.07 -19.72 37.63
N LEU A 186 13.24 -20.75 37.47
CA LEU A 186 13.62 -22.09 37.02
C LEU A 186 13.59 -22.19 35.47
N PRO A 187 14.27 -23.19 34.84
CA PRO A 187 14.31 -23.33 33.40
C PRO A 187 12.88 -23.37 32.81
N LEU A 188 12.69 -22.62 31.71
CA LEU A 188 11.43 -22.41 31.02
C LEU A 188 10.59 -23.70 30.93
N SER A 189 9.51 -23.77 31.69
CA SER A 189 8.48 -24.79 31.52
C SER A 189 7.64 -24.44 30.27
N GLY A 190 6.99 -25.41 29.64
CA GLY A 190 6.15 -25.17 28.46
C GLY A 190 5.02 -24.13 28.68
N GLU A 191 4.66 -23.83 29.94
CA GLU A 191 3.72 -22.78 30.32
C GLU A 191 4.29 -21.38 30.19
N SER A 192 5.57 -21.19 30.53
CA SER A 192 6.25 -19.91 30.34
C SER A 192 6.48 -19.58 28.85
N GLU A 193 6.73 -20.59 27.99
CA GLU A 193 6.82 -20.37 26.54
C GLU A 193 5.48 -19.91 25.97
N GLY A 194 4.36 -20.51 26.40
CA GLY A 194 3.04 -20.06 25.98
C GLY A 194 2.74 -18.62 26.39
N ALA A 195 3.11 -18.21 27.58
CA ALA A 195 2.95 -16.82 28.04
C ALA A 195 3.82 -15.85 27.19
N LEU A 196 5.05 -16.25 26.81
CA LEU A 196 5.90 -15.44 25.93
C LEU A 196 5.31 -15.30 24.52
N ASP A 197 4.68 -16.33 23.97
CA ASP A 197 3.99 -16.25 22.68
C ASP A 197 2.83 -15.22 22.70
N ILE A 198 2.08 -15.15 23.81
CA ILE A 198 1.05 -14.13 24.00
C ILE A 198 1.65 -12.74 24.08
N ILE A 199 2.73 -12.55 24.86
CA ILE A 199 3.43 -11.26 24.96
C ILE A 199 3.97 -10.84 23.60
N ALA A 200 4.58 -11.76 22.85
CA ALA A 200 5.10 -11.48 21.51
C ALA A 200 3.99 -11.01 20.54
N GLU A 201 2.80 -11.60 20.64
CA GLU A 201 1.65 -11.16 19.84
C GLU A 201 1.18 -9.76 20.25
N ILE A 202 1.03 -9.47 21.54
CA ILE A 202 0.63 -8.15 22.07
C ILE A 202 1.62 -7.07 21.60
N VAL A 203 2.92 -7.34 21.68
CA VAL A 203 3.95 -6.40 21.21
C VAL A 203 3.85 -6.19 19.68
N SER A 204 3.59 -7.25 18.90
CA SER A 204 3.46 -7.17 17.45
C SER A 204 2.25 -6.36 16.98
N GLU A 205 1.22 -6.26 17.79
CA GLU A 205 -0.01 -5.50 17.55
C GLU A 205 0.08 -4.05 18.04
N ASN A 206 1.11 -3.73 18.82
CA ASN A 206 1.28 -2.40 19.36
C ASN A 206 1.69 -1.40 18.27
N GLN A 207 0.85 -0.37 18.08
CA GLN A 207 1.05 0.66 17.05
C GLN A 207 2.38 1.40 17.22
N GLN A 208 2.80 1.72 18.44
CA GLN A 208 4.07 2.44 18.69
C GLN A 208 5.27 1.58 18.34
N ALA A 209 5.26 0.27 18.67
CA ALA A 209 6.31 -0.66 18.27
C ALA A 209 6.42 -0.77 16.76
N ARG A 210 5.30 -0.92 16.05
CA ARG A 210 5.26 -0.97 14.58
C ARG A 210 5.78 0.32 13.95
N ASN A 211 5.35 1.48 14.45
CA ASN A 211 5.81 2.78 13.95
C ASN A 211 7.30 3.02 14.19
N THR A 212 7.86 2.50 15.29
CA THR A 212 9.30 2.53 15.54
C THR A 212 10.07 1.78 14.46
N VAL A 213 9.60 0.57 14.12
CA VAL A 213 10.22 -0.25 13.06
C VAL A 213 10.02 0.39 11.68
N ARG A 214 8.83 0.90 11.34
CA ARG A 214 8.61 1.65 10.08
C ARG A 214 9.54 2.84 9.94
N THR A 215 9.77 3.56 11.03
CA THR A 215 10.69 4.70 11.00
C THR A 215 12.12 4.26 10.71
N ALA A 216 12.56 3.13 11.25
CA ALA A 216 13.85 2.53 10.91
C ALA A 216 13.91 2.10 9.43
N TYR A 217 12.87 1.42 8.93
CA TYR A 217 12.78 1.06 7.51
C TYR A 217 12.85 2.28 6.58
N LYS A 218 12.14 3.35 6.89
CA LYS A 218 12.19 4.61 6.10
C LYS A 218 13.60 5.22 6.03
N ARG A 219 14.40 5.08 7.08
CA ARG A 219 15.70 5.73 7.19
C ARG A 219 16.86 4.87 6.74
N GLU A 220 16.87 3.61 7.12
CA GLU A 220 18.05 2.75 7.17
C GLU A 220 17.89 1.44 6.38
N ALA A 221 16.70 1.17 5.80
CA ALA A 221 16.48 -0.07 5.08
C ALA A 221 17.43 -0.23 3.90
N ILE A 222 18.00 -1.43 3.80
CA ILE A 222 18.89 -1.85 2.73
C ILE A 222 18.15 -2.89 1.90
N ILE A 223 18.03 -2.64 0.60
CA ILE A 223 17.59 -3.64 -0.35
C ILE A 223 18.78 -4.48 -0.79
N SER A 224 18.63 -5.79 -0.76
CA SER A 224 19.64 -6.72 -1.23
C SER A 224 19.05 -7.75 -2.18
N SER A 225 19.81 -8.11 -3.18
CA SER A 225 19.44 -9.11 -4.18
C SER A 225 20.55 -10.16 -4.27
N LYS A 226 20.18 -11.44 -4.26
CA LYS A 226 21.08 -12.56 -4.41
C LYS A 226 20.54 -13.54 -5.43
N VAL A 227 21.42 -14.10 -6.26
CA VAL A 227 21.04 -15.14 -7.22
C VAL A 227 20.69 -16.45 -6.50
N ILE A 228 19.69 -17.14 -7.00
CA ILE A 228 19.36 -18.50 -6.56
C ILE A 228 20.35 -19.44 -7.23
N LYS A 229 21.21 -20.12 -6.43
CA LYS A 229 22.32 -20.95 -6.91
C LYS A 229 21.97 -21.92 -8.04
N LYS A 230 20.74 -22.46 -8.05
CA LYS A 230 20.28 -23.39 -9.11
C LYS A 230 20.04 -22.73 -10.47
N MET A 231 19.87 -21.41 -10.50
CA MET A 231 19.54 -20.64 -11.70
C MET A 231 20.73 -19.84 -12.23
N GLN A 232 21.86 -19.81 -11.49
CA GLN A 232 23.01 -18.95 -11.78
C GLN A 232 23.59 -19.14 -13.18
N ASP A 233 23.62 -20.36 -13.68
CA ASP A 233 24.27 -20.74 -14.95
C ASP A 233 23.30 -20.73 -16.14
N THR A 234 22.08 -20.26 -15.97
CA THR A 234 21.08 -20.20 -17.04
C THR A 234 21.26 -18.94 -17.89
N ASP A 235 21.01 -19.05 -19.20
CA ASP A 235 21.07 -17.89 -20.13
C ASP A 235 20.10 -16.77 -19.72
N GLU A 236 18.98 -17.12 -19.10
CA GLU A 236 18.01 -16.16 -18.60
C GLU A 236 18.54 -15.39 -17.40
N ALA A 237 19.30 -16.03 -16.54
CA ALA A 237 19.89 -15.40 -15.36
C ALA A 237 20.97 -14.38 -15.73
N GLN A 238 21.69 -14.59 -16.83
CA GLN A 238 22.74 -13.67 -17.29
C GLN A 238 22.20 -12.24 -17.52
N LYS A 239 20.93 -12.09 -17.84
CA LYS A 239 20.27 -10.77 -17.98
C LYS A 239 20.22 -9.99 -16.65
N PHE A 240 20.35 -10.69 -15.54
CA PHE A 240 20.30 -10.13 -14.18
C PHE A 240 21.68 -10.23 -13.47
N ALA A 241 22.77 -10.46 -14.20
CA ALA A 241 24.10 -10.66 -13.63
C ALA A 241 24.54 -9.52 -12.70
N ASP A 242 24.18 -8.28 -13.01
CA ASP A 242 24.49 -7.10 -12.19
C ASP A 242 23.82 -7.14 -10.80
N TYR A 243 22.80 -7.98 -10.61
CA TYR A 243 22.03 -8.12 -9.38
C TYR A 243 22.24 -9.43 -8.64
N PHE A 244 23.26 -10.23 -9.02
CA PHE A 244 23.53 -11.52 -8.38
C PHE A 244 24.01 -11.40 -6.93
N ASP A 245 24.72 -10.33 -6.62
CA ASP A 245 25.11 -9.96 -5.26
C ASP A 245 25.10 -8.42 -5.17
N PHE A 246 23.91 -7.86 -5.03
CA PHE A 246 23.70 -6.43 -5.04
C PHE A 246 23.10 -5.97 -3.71
N SER A 247 23.58 -4.83 -3.20
CA SER A 247 23.07 -4.24 -1.97
C SER A 247 23.20 -2.72 -2.01
N GLU A 248 22.12 -2.02 -1.72
CA GLU A 248 22.14 -0.55 -1.56
C GLU A 248 21.04 -0.07 -0.61
N PRO A 249 21.16 1.15 -0.03
CA PRO A 249 20.08 1.73 0.77
C PRO A 249 18.80 1.90 -0.07
N LEU A 250 17.67 1.37 0.42
CA LEU A 250 16.37 1.40 -0.29
C LEU A 250 16.01 2.83 -0.75
N ARG A 251 16.28 3.83 0.08
CA ARG A 251 16.02 5.24 -0.20
C ARG A 251 16.80 5.80 -1.41
N ARG A 252 17.91 5.16 -1.79
CA ARG A 252 18.77 5.57 -2.93
C ARG A 252 18.59 4.67 -4.14
N CYS A 253 17.82 3.60 -4.00
CA CYS A 253 17.58 2.67 -5.07
C CYS A 253 16.69 3.30 -6.15
N ASN A 254 17.23 3.44 -7.34
CA ASN A 254 16.47 3.95 -8.48
C ASN A 254 15.38 2.96 -8.91
N SER A 255 14.24 3.48 -9.32
CA SER A 255 13.06 2.70 -9.71
C SER A 255 13.35 1.62 -10.77
N HIS A 256 14.17 1.93 -11.77
CA HIS A 256 14.52 0.95 -12.80
C HIS A 256 15.31 -0.24 -12.25
N ARG A 257 16.21 -0.04 -11.26
CA ARG A 257 16.96 -1.13 -10.60
C ARG A 257 16.04 -1.97 -9.75
N LEU A 258 15.18 -1.31 -8.95
CA LEU A 258 14.20 -2.00 -8.11
C LEU A 258 13.28 -2.87 -8.96
N LEU A 259 12.74 -2.34 -10.07
CA LEU A 259 11.90 -3.10 -10.98
C LEU A 259 12.64 -4.23 -11.69
N ALA A 260 13.92 -4.06 -12.02
CA ALA A 260 14.74 -5.12 -12.57
C ALA A 260 14.93 -6.26 -11.57
N MET A 261 15.27 -5.96 -10.31
CA MET A 261 15.39 -6.96 -9.23
C MET A 261 14.06 -7.69 -8.99
N ARG A 262 12.92 -6.95 -8.92
CA ARG A 262 11.58 -7.56 -8.75
C ARG A 262 11.17 -8.43 -9.92
N ARG A 263 11.58 -8.09 -11.15
CA ARG A 263 11.38 -8.95 -12.32
C ARG A 263 12.18 -10.24 -12.23
N GLY A 264 13.45 -10.16 -11.82
CA GLY A 264 14.29 -11.33 -11.59
C GLY A 264 13.76 -12.23 -10.48
N GLU A 265 13.17 -11.64 -9.43
CA GLU A 265 12.49 -12.36 -8.34
C GLU A 265 11.23 -13.09 -8.84
N ALA A 266 10.38 -12.40 -9.63
CA ALA A 266 9.18 -12.99 -10.21
C ALA A 266 9.49 -14.16 -11.17
N GLN A 267 10.66 -14.14 -11.82
CA GLN A 267 11.16 -15.23 -12.66
C GLN A 267 11.84 -16.35 -11.86
N GLY A 268 11.93 -16.22 -10.53
CA GLY A 268 12.59 -17.20 -9.68
C GLY A 268 14.11 -17.28 -9.84
N ILE A 269 14.74 -16.22 -10.38
CA ILE A 269 16.20 -16.13 -10.58
C ILE A 269 16.88 -15.47 -9.39
N LEU A 270 16.28 -14.37 -8.90
CA LEU A 270 16.81 -13.60 -7.78
C LEU A 270 15.97 -13.83 -6.52
N ARG A 271 16.61 -13.66 -5.39
CA ARG A 271 15.96 -13.49 -4.09
C ARG A 271 16.20 -12.07 -3.61
N VAL A 272 15.15 -11.29 -3.49
CA VAL A 272 15.22 -9.90 -3.04
C VAL A 272 14.73 -9.81 -1.61
N SER A 273 15.46 -9.11 -0.75
CA SER A 273 15.08 -8.86 0.64
C SER A 273 15.36 -7.41 1.02
N ILE A 274 14.55 -6.88 1.92
CA ILE A 274 14.73 -5.54 2.48
C ILE A 274 15.01 -5.72 3.98
N MET A 275 16.19 -5.31 4.42
CA MET A 275 16.66 -5.55 5.78
C MET A 275 17.00 -4.24 6.48
N ILE A 276 16.91 -4.27 7.83
CA ILE A 276 17.32 -3.19 8.72
C ILE A 276 18.23 -3.77 9.83
N ASP A 277 18.87 -2.89 10.58
CA ASP A 277 19.53 -3.29 11.82
C ASP A 277 18.48 -3.67 12.88
N GLY A 278 18.35 -4.97 13.11
CA GLY A 278 17.39 -5.53 14.05
C GLY A 278 17.73 -5.22 15.52
N GLU A 279 19.01 -5.14 15.88
CA GLU A 279 19.43 -4.95 17.27
C GLU A 279 19.03 -3.57 17.79
N GLU A 280 19.24 -2.54 16.98
CA GLU A 280 18.81 -1.18 17.34
C GLU A 280 17.31 -1.07 17.44
N CYS A 281 16.54 -1.68 16.52
CA CYS A 281 15.09 -1.71 16.58
C CYS A 281 14.56 -2.40 17.83
N ILE A 282 15.10 -3.59 18.16
CA ILE A 282 14.74 -4.33 19.36
C ILE A 282 15.03 -3.48 20.60
N SER A 283 16.20 -2.83 20.67
CA SER A 283 16.55 -1.94 21.77
C SER A 283 15.56 -0.79 21.94
N ARG A 284 15.15 -0.16 20.83
CA ARG A 284 14.15 0.93 20.85
C ARG A 284 12.77 0.44 21.30
N ILE A 285 12.32 -0.72 20.85
CA ILE A 285 11.07 -1.34 21.28
C ILE A 285 11.15 -1.71 22.75
N THR A 286 12.24 -2.33 23.19
CA THR A 286 12.44 -2.74 24.58
C THR A 286 12.27 -1.58 25.56
N ARG A 287 12.79 -0.39 25.24
CA ARG A 287 12.63 0.82 26.06
C ARG A 287 11.18 1.25 26.25
N GLN A 288 10.28 0.87 25.34
CA GLN A 288 8.84 1.20 25.43
C GLN A 288 8.11 0.29 26.42
N PHE A 289 8.53 -0.98 26.53
CA PHE A 289 7.83 -1.99 27.33
C PHE A 289 8.53 -2.36 28.63
N VAL A 290 9.86 -2.13 28.74
CA VAL A 290 10.66 -2.67 29.83
C VAL A 290 11.43 -1.58 30.55
N ARG A 291 11.40 -1.61 31.91
CA ARG A 291 12.24 -0.79 32.76
C ARG A 291 12.77 -1.60 33.94
N GLY A 292 14.09 -1.54 34.15
CA GLY A 292 14.80 -2.26 35.22
C GLY A 292 15.37 -3.60 34.76
N ASN A 293 15.93 -4.35 35.70
CA ASN A 293 16.59 -5.62 35.46
C ASN A 293 16.03 -6.67 36.44
N GLY A 294 15.13 -7.50 35.99
CA GLY A 294 14.55 -8.59 36.78
C GLY A 294 14.18 -9.77 35.86
N THR A 295 13.62 -10.82 36.45
CA THR A 295 13.25 -12.03 35.71
C THR A 295 12.14 -11.74 34.69
N CYS A 296 11.10 -11.00 35.09
CA CYS A 296 10.00 -10.61 34.20
C CYS A 296 10.51 -9.73 33.06
N GLN A 297 11.41 -8.78 33.34
CA GLN A 297 12.05 -7.94 32.33
C GLN A 297 12.82 -8.77 31.28
N THR A 298 13.59 -9.75 31.73
CA THR A 298 14.32 -10.66 30.85
C THR A 298 13.36 -11.47 29.96
N LEU A 299 12.25 -11.94 30.51
CA LEU A 299 11.24 -12.68 29.76
C LEU A 299 10.56 -11.80 28.69
N VAL A 300 10.18 -10.56 29.05
CA VAL A 300 9.60 -9.61 28.08
C VAL A 300 10.62 -9.26 26.99
N CYS A 301 11.91 -9.08 27.32
CA CYS A 301 12.94 -8.86 26.30
C CYS A 301 13.05 -10.03 25.31
N LYS A 302 12.99 -11.28 25.77
CA LYS A 302 12.96 -12.46 24.89
C LYS A 302 11.71 -12.48 24.00
N ALA A 303 10.55 -12.15 24.57
CA ALA A 303 9.30 -12.06 23.80
C ALA A 303 9.35 -10.95 22.75
N ILE A 304 9.97 -9.80 23.04
CA ILE A 304 10.18 -8.70 22.09
C ILE A 304 11.10 -9.14 20.94
N ASP A 305 12.19 -9.84 21.24
CA ASP A 305 13.11 -10.37 20.21
C ASP A 305 12.39 -11.36 19.26
N ASP A 306 11.62 -12.31 19.82
CA ASP A 306 10.80 -13.22 19.03
C ASP A 306 9.73 -12.49 18.21
N SER A 307 9.02 -11.53 18.85
CA SER A 307 8.00 -10.69 18.19
C SER A 307 8.60 -9.93 17.00
N PHE A 308 9.75 -9.31 17.19
CA PHE A 308 10.42 -8.59 16.13
C PHE A 308 10.81 -9.52 14.99
N LYS A 309 11.54 -10.61 15.26
CA LYS A 309 12.07 -11.51 14.22
C LYS A 309 10.99 -12.25 13.46
N ARG A 310 9.95 -12.70 14.14
CA ARG A 310 8.92 -13.58 13.58
C ARG A 310 7.67 -12.85 13.07
N LEU A 311 7.28 -11.74 13.67
CA LEU A 311 6.01 -11.09 13.40
C LEU A 311 6.17 -9.70 12.79
N ILE A 312 6.83 -8.77 13.49
CA ILE A 312 6.88 -7.37 13.10
C ILE A 312 7.74 -7.17 11.84
N ASN A 313 8.97 -7.67 11.87
CA ASN A 313 9.93 -7.46 10.79
C ASN A 313 9.41 -7.99 9.46
N LEU A 314 8.91 -9.24 9.44
CA LEU A 314 8.36 -9.85 8.24
C LEU A 314 7.14 -9.07 7.69
N SER A 315 6.26 -8.60 8.58
CA SER A 315 5.08 -7.82 8.19
C SER A 315 5.48 -6.49 7.56
N ILE A 316 6.43 -5.77 8.18
CA ILE A 316 6.86 -4.45 7.72
C ILE A 316 7.78 -4.56 6.49
N GLU A 317 8.62 -5.60 6.39
CA GLU A 317 9.38 -5.89 5.17
C GLU A 317 8.45 -6.03 3.96
N ASN A 318 7.37 -6.81 4.09
CA ASN A 318 6.38 -6.97 3.02
C ASN A 318 5.65 -5.65 2.70
N GLU A 319 5.33 -4.83 3.70
CA GLU A 319 4.75 -3.50 3.54
C GLU A 319 5.69 -2.60 2.71
N PHE A 320 6.97 -2.52 3.07
CA PHE A 320 7.95 -1.73 2.34
C PHE A 320 8.28 -2.30 0.96
N ALA A 321 8.23 -3.62 0.80
CA ALA A 321 8.36 -4.27 -0.50
C ALA A 321 7.24 -3.86 -1.46
N ALA A 322 6.00 -3.82 -0.98
CA ALA A 322 4.85 -3.37 -1.76
C ALA A 322 4.91 -1.87 -2.07
N LEU A 323 5.13 -1.03 -1.05
CA LEU A 323 5.21 0.42 -1.21
C LEU A 323 6.34 0.86 -2.14
N SER A 324 7.53 0.26 -2.01
CA SER A 324 8.65 0.59 -2.87
C SER A 324 8.41 0.18 -4.32
N LYS A 325 7.73 -0.96 -4.55
CA LYS A 325 7.34 -1.40 -5.89
C LYS A 325 6.30 -0.47 -6.50
N GLU A 326 5.25 -0.11 -5.77
CA GLU A 326 4.21 0.83 -6.21
C GLU A 326 4.83 2.16 -6.64
N HIS A 327 5.68 2.75 -5.79
CA HIS A 327 6.38 3.99 -6.12
C HIS A 327 7.26 3.87 -7.37
N ALA A 328 7.94 2.73 -7.54
CA ALA A 328 8.78 2.50 -8.70
C ALA A 328 7.97 2.29 -9.99
N ASP A 329 6.81 1.63 -9.90
CA ASP A 329 5.87 1.46 -11.02
C ASP A 329 5.31 2.84 -11.45
N ASP A 330 4.90 3.69 -10.52
CA ASP A 330 4.39 5.05 -10.79
C ASP A 330 5.45 5.92 -11.48
N GLU A 331 6.69 5.90 -11.00
CA GLU A 331 7.79 6.64 -11.61
C GLU A 331 8.08 6.14 -13.04
N ALA A 332 8.08 4.82 -13.25
CA ALA A 332 8.29 4.22 -14.57
C ALA A 332 7.16 4.58 -15.55
N ILE A 333 5.90 4.56 -15.09
CA ILE A 333 4.73 4.98 -15.88
C ILE A 333 4.85 6.46 -16.26
N LYS A 334 5.26 7.31 -15.33
CA LYS A 334 5.47 8.74 -15.58
C LYS A 334 6.52 8.96 -16.66
N VAL A 335 7.69 8.33 -16.54
CA VAL A 335 8.75 8.43 -17.56
C VAL A 335 8.26 7.94 -18.92
N PHE A 336 7.52 6.82 -18.96
CA PHE A 336 6.93 6.30 -20.20
C PHE A 336 5.94 7.29 -20.82
N THR A 337 5.07 7.89 -19.99
CA THR A 337 4.08 8.87 -20.44
C THR A 337 4.74 10.11 -21.02
N ASP A 338 5.79 10.62 -20.39
CA ASP A 338 6.54 11.78 -20.88
C ASP A 338 7.22 11.48 -22.22
N ASN A 339 7.82 10.31 -22.38
CA ASN A 339 8.42 9.88 -23.63
C ASN A 339 7.37 9.70 -24.74
N LEU A 340 6.24 9.08 -24.43
CA LEU A 340 5.12 8.91 -25.36
C LEU A 340 4.56 10.26 -25.81
N ARG A 341 4.39 11.20 -24.88
CA ARG A 341 3.95 12.57 -25.18
C ARG A 341 4.89 13.25 -26.16
N GLN A 342 6.21 13.16 -25.96
CA GLN A 342 7.19 13.72 -26.89
C GLN A 342 7.09 13.10 -28.28
N LEU A 343 6.90 11.78 -28.37
CA LEU A 343 6.71 11.09 -29.65
C LEU A 343 5.43 11.55 -30.37
N LEU A 344 4.31 11.66 -29.63
CA LEU A 344 3.03 12.07 -30.20
C LEU A 344 3.01 13.54 -30.63
N LEU A 345 3.78 14.40 -29.97
CA LEU A 345 3.91 15.83 -30.29
C LEU A 345 5.02 16.13 -31.29
N SER A 346 5.76 15.11 -31.75
CA SER A 346 6.78 15.29 -32.77
C SER A 346 6.16 15.77 -34.08
N PRO A 347 6.86 16.61 -34.87
CA PRO A 347 6.35 17.13 -36.16
C PRO A 347 5.94 15.98 -37.08
N PRO A 348 4.81 16.10 -37.78
CA PRO A 348 4.38 15.05 -38.69
C PRO A 348 5.40 14.90 -39.83
N LEU A 349 5.70 13.67 -40.20
CA LEU A 349 6.65 13.33 -41.27
C LEU A 349 6.25 13.88 -42.63
N GLY A 350 5.04 14.43 -42.75
CA GLY A 350 4.46 14.86 -44.03
C GLY A 350 3.99 13.69 -44.88
N GLN A 351 3.60 13.98 -46.14
CA GLN A 351 3.13 12.95 -47.07
C GLN A 351 4.29 12.14 -47.61
N LYS A 352 4.76 11.13 -46.89
CA LYS A 352 5.81 10.23 -47.31
C LYS A 352 5.26 8.80 -47.43
N ARG A 353 5.91 8.02 -48.31
CA ARG A 353 5.70 6.57 -48.33
C ARG A 353 6.47 5.97 -47.16
N ILE A 354 5.81 5.26 -46.28
CA ILE A 354 6.42 4.67 -45.07
C ILE A 354 6.21 3.17 -45.12
N LEU A 355 7.28 2.42 -44.93
CA LEU A 355 7.27 0.99 -44.69
C LEU A 355 7.65 0.78 -43.22
N ALA A 356 6.70 0.38 -42.40
CA ALA A 356 6.96 0.06 -41.03
C ALA A 356 6.99 -1.46 -40.83
N LEU A 357 8.02 -1.93 -40.13
CA LEU A 357 8.22 -3.32 -39.78
C LEU A 357 8.16 -3.44 -38.27
N ASP A 358 7.21 -4.23 -37.76
CA ASP A 358 7.12 -4.58 -36.35
C ASP A 358 7.58 -6.03 -36.18
N PRO A 359 8.80 -6.27 -35.68
CA PRO A 359 9.32 -7.61 -35.44
C PRO A 359 8.72 -8.18 -34.18
N ALA A 360 7.49 -8.68 -34.21
CA ALA A 360 6.89 -9.41 -33.12
C ALA A 360 7.61 -10.77 -32.95
N LEU A 361 8.05 -11.06 -31.72
CA LEU A 361 8.71 -12.31 -31.37
C LEU A 361 7.72 -13.48 -31.39
N PRO A 362 8.12 -14.69 -31.78
CA PRO A 362 9.33 -15.10 -32.52
C PRO A 362 9.10 -15.47 -33.99
N MET A 363 7.91 -15.30 -34.57
CA MET A 363 7.58 -15.81 -35.90
C MET A 363 6.71 -14.89 -36.80
N ASP A 364 6.16 -13.80 -36.31
CA ASP A 364 5.25 -12.93 -37.05
C ASP A 364 5.82 -11.52 -37.19
N VAL A 365 6.13 -11.10 -38.43
CA VAL A 365 6.48 -9.72 -38.75
C VAL A 365 5.21 -9.02 -39.25
N LYS A 366 4.77 -7.97 -38.54
CA LYS A 366 3.72 -7.11 -39.07
C LYS A 366 4.31 -6.05 -39.98
N LEU A 367 3.84 -6.04 -41.21
CA LEU A 367 4.25 -5.07 -42.22
C LEU A 367 3.11 -4.04 -42.39
N LEU A 368 3.44 -2.78 -42.17
CA LEU A 368 2.52 -1.66 -42.40
C LEU A 368 3.10 -0.80 -43.57
N VAL A 369 2.36 -0.70 -44.65
CA VAL A 369 2.70 0.17 -45.80
C VAL A 369 1.74 1.34 -45.81
N LEU A 370 2.27 2.55 -45.65
CA LEU A 370 1.52 3.80 -45.76
C LEU A 370 1.90 4.47 -47.09
N THR A 371 0.91 4.77 -47.91
CA THR A 371 1.09 5.53 -49.19
C THR A 371 0.60 6.97 -49.02
N ASN A 372 0.94 7.85 -49.93
CA ASN A 372 0.59 9.28 -49.90
C ASN A 372 -0.93 9.57 -49.86
N LYS A 373 -1.81 8.55 -49.97
CA LYS A 373 -3.28 8.67 -49.92
C LYS A 373 -3.90 7.94 -48.74
N VAL A 374 -3.18 7.73 -47.63
CA VAL A 374 -3.69 7.09 -46.39
C VAL A 374 -4.39 5.74 -46.67
N ILE A 375 -3.86 4.92 -47.53
CA ILE A 375 -4.28 3.53 -47.74
C ILE A 375 -3.33 2.70 -46.85
N SER A 376 -3.78 2.27 -45.71
CA SER A 376 -3.02 1.31 -44.88
C SER A 376 -3.31 -0.11 -45.37
N CYS A 377 -2.32 -0.76 -45.93
CA CYS A 377 -2.35 -2.21 -46.14
C CYS A 377 -1.62 -2.87 -44.99
N ILE A 378 -2.35 -3.53 -44.10
CA ILE A 378 -1.75 -4.36 -43.05
C ILE A 378 -1.58 -5.75 -43.63
N MET A 379 -0.36 -6.14 -43.95
CA MET A 379 -0.04 -7.52 -44.27
C MET A 379 0.62 -8.21 -43.11
N ARG A 380 0.06 -9.33 -42.71
CA ARG A 380 0.67 -10.26 -41.75
C ARG A 380 1.50 -11.23 -42.57
N LEU A 381 2.82 -11.09 -42.55
CA LEU A 381 3.73 -11.99 -43.22
C LEU A 381 4.35 -12.95 -42.22
N SER A 382 4.01 -14.22 -42.26
CA SER A 382 4.77 -15.28 -41.57
C SER A 382 6.05 -15.52 -42.39
N ILE A 383 7.15 -14.91 -41.95
CA ILE A 383 8.45 -15.15 -42.56
C ILE A 383 9.20 -16.15 -41.70
N HIS A 384 9.38 -17.36 -42.19
CA HIS A 384 10.38 -18.28 -41.64
C HIS A 384 11.78 -17.75 -42.03
N ILE A 385 12.36 -16.96 -41.13
CA ILE A 385 13.74 -16.53 -41.27
C ILE A 385 14.62 -17.64 -40.69
N HIS A 386 15.21 -18.44 -41.56
CA HIS A 386 16.38 -19.25 -41.23
C HIS A 386 17.56 -18.28 -41.02
N LEU A 387 17.79 -17.88 -39.79
CA LEU A 387 19.02 -17.17 -39.38
C LEU A 387 20.19 -18.13 -39.47
N VAL A 388 20.88 -18.15 -40.62
CA VAL A 388 22.20 -18.74 -40.68
C VAL A 388 23.16 -17.81 -39.95
N ILE A 389 23.38 -18.07 -38.70
CA ILE A 389 24.43 -17.40 -37.91
C ILE A 389 25.76 -17.94 -38.42
N ASN A 390 26.36 -17.23 -39.40
CA ASN A 390 27.74 -17.45 -39.78
C ASN A 390 28.66 -17.01 -38.62
N ARG A 391 29.02 -17.94 -37.72
CA ARG A 391 30.09 -17.74 -36.74
C ARG A 391 31.41 -17.63 -37.48
N HIS A 392 31.83 -16.43 -37.80
CA HIS A 392 33.21 -16.15 -38.17
C HIS A 392 34.10 -16.48 -36.98
N LYS A 393 34.72 -17.65 -37.03
CA LYS A 393 35.85 -17.97 -36.16
C LYS A 393 36.97 -16.97 -36.48
N ARG A 394 37.18 -16.00 -35.58
CA ARG A 394 38.41 -15.21 -35.57
C ARG A 394 39.54 -16.12 -35.15
N HIS A 395 40.35 -16.58 -36.07
CA HIS A 395 41.69 -17.06 -35.74
C HIS A 395 42.50 -15.85 -35.26
N LYS A 396 43.06 -15.96 -34.06
CA LYS A 396 44.16 -15.12 -33.60
C LYS A 396 45.46 -15.71 -34.15
N PRO A 397 46.42 -14.86 -34.56
CA PRO A 397 47.80 -15.30 -34.79
C PRO A 397 48.50 -15.58 -33.44
#